data_6cc7c677366966400c0aab03f878cec8
#
_entry.id   6cc7c677366966400c0aab03f878cec8
#
_cell.length_a   1.000
_cell.length_b   1.000
_cell.length_c   1.000
_cell.angle_alpha   90.00
_cell.angle_beta   90.00
_cell.angle_gamma   90.00
#
_symmetry.space_group_name_H-M   'P 1'
#
loop_
_entity.id
_entity.type
_entity.pdbx_description
1 polymer ?
#
loop_
_entity_poly.entity_id
_entity_poly.type
_entity_poly.pdbx_seq_one_letter_code
_entity_poly.pdbx_strand_id
1 'polypeptide(L)'
;MPGFQRFAQERQISMVTVDEAHCISQWGQDFRPSYLRIKTFVDGLPSRPVMGAFTATATAHVREDIRTHLALQAPYEVTTSFDRPNLYFETRRALPSQKPKELLELVLKEGNHAGIVYCSTTRQVDETVQLLQSRSIRAAAYHAKLDADTRRQNQDDFLYDRVQVMVATNAFGMGIDKPNVRFVIHYNMPKDLESYYQEAGRAGRDGQPARCTLLYSGTDVRTIRFFIDKEREADNGLPADVKAEAARKAEERLKYMTFYSTTQHCLRGFLLQYFGEPRPKSAATAPAALPPSRKPSCRWSTPVAVPAQSADRLEKPRRAKPAAAGSLSEADEKLLNALYAVRKRLAGKQNLPAFMVFNDATLREMAEKKPMSIDELLNISGVGEKKAARYGNAFLRVIEDAVGSRE
;
A
#
# COMPACT_ATOMS: atom_id res chain seq x y z
N MET A 1 6.54 28.38 -13.15
CA MET A 1 7.91 28.41 -13.72
C MET A 1 7.82 28.91 -15.17
N PRO A 2 8.22 30.15 -15.44
CA PRO A 2 8.04 30.75 -16.79
C PRO A 2 8.74 29.99 -17.90
N GLY A 3 9.95 29.43 -17.64
CA GLY A 3 10.71 28.67 -18.65
C GLY A 3 10.03 27.36 -19.07
N PHE A 4 9.41 26.64 -18.14
CA PHE A 4 8.65 25.41 -18.47
C PHE A 4 7.40 25.72 -19.30
N GLN A 5 6.68 26.78 -18.94
CA GLN A 5 5.48 27.20 -19.71
C GLN A 5 5.85 27.57 -21.14
N ARG A 6 6.93 28.36 -21.35
CA ARG A 6 7.43 28.69 -22.69
C ARG A 6 7.81 27.45 -23.47
N PHE A 7 8.61 26.55 -22.89
CA PHE A 7 8.96 25.27 -23.51
C PHE A 7 7.73 24.46 -23.92
N ALA A 8 6.71 24.38 -23.03
CA ALA A 8 5.48 23.65 -23.31
C ALA A 8 4.65 24.28 -24.44
N GLN A 9 4.68 25.62 -24.57
CA GLN A 9 4.00 26.35 -25.64
C GLN A 9 4.69 26.20 -27.01
N GLU A 10 5.98 25.90 -27.03
CA GLU A 10 6.76 25.67 -28.26
C GLU A 10 6.67 24.21 -28.75
N ARG A 11 6.00 23.34 -28.03
CA ARG A 11 5.93 21.90 -28.33
C ARG A 11 4.48 21.42 -28.43
N GLN A 12 4.27 20.44 -29.30
CA GLN A 12 3.00 19.73 -29.34
C GLN A 12 2.95 18.68 -28.23
N ILE A 13 2.15 18.93 -27.20
CA ILE A 13 1.93 17.99 -26.10
C ILE A 13 0.72 17.12 -26.45
N SER A 14 0.95 15.83 -26.68
CA SER A 14 -0.11 14.90 -27.07
C SER A 14 -0.95 14.44 -25.87
N MET A 15 -0.34 14.33 -24.67
CA MET A 15 -1.02 13.84 -23.47
C MET A 15 -0.46 14.52 -22.22
N VAL A 16 -1.36 14.85 -21.28
CA VAL A 16 -1.04 15.26 -19.91
C VAL A 16 -1.64 14.25 -18.95
N THR A 17 -0.79 13.65 -18.15
CA THR A 17 -1.21 12.68 -17.10
C THR A 17 -1.08 13.32 -15.72
N VAL A 18 -2.16 13.33 -14.97
CA VAL A 18 -2.23 13.79 -13.59
C VAL A 18 -2.26 12.59 -12.68
N ASP A 19 -1.16 12.32 -11.98
CA ASP A 19 -1.09 11.31 -10.94
C ASP A 19 -1.55 11.89 -9.60
N GLU A 20 -2.00 11.02 -8.67
CA GLU A 20 -2.61 11.42 -7.40
C GLU A 20 -3.70 12.51 -7.58
N ALA A 21 -4.54 12.34 -8.59
CA ALA A 21 -5.52 13.35 -9.00
C ALA A 21 -6.51 13.74 -7.88
N HIS A 22 -6.65 12.90 -6.83
CA HIS A 22 -7.43 13.22 -5.64
C HIS A 22 -6.94 14.49 -4.91
N CYS A 23 -5.66 14.87 -5.10
CA CYS A 23 -5.10 16.10 -4.52
C CYS A 23 -5.76 17.39 -5.05
N ILE A 24 -6.56 17.33 -6.14
CA ILE A 24 -7.31 18.47 -6.66
C ILE A 24 -8.54 18.78 -5.82
N SER A 25 -9.06 17.80 -5.09
CA SER A 25 -10.30 17.90 -4.34
C SER A 25 -10.05 18.36 -2.91
N GLN A 26 -10.82 19.36 -2.45
CA GLN A 26 -10.85 19.75 -1.03
C GLN A 26 -11.46 18.66 -0.13
N TRP A 27 -12.13 17.68 -0.72
CA TRP A 27 -12.66 16.49 -0.04
C TRP A 27 -11.63 15.35 -0.02
N GLY A 28 -10.54 15.48 -0.78
CA GLY A 28 -9.44 14.54 -0.79
C GLY A 28 -8.59 14.61 0.49
N GLN A 29 -7.87 13.53 0.76
CA GLN A 29 -7.01 13.40 1.96
C GLN A 29 -5.80 14.34 1.98
N ASP A 30 -5.33 14.78 0.80
CA ASP A 30 -4.11 15.58 0.62
C ASP A 30 -4.36 16.68 -0.42
N PHE A 31 -5.26 17.62 -0.08
CA PHE A 31 -5.57 18.74 -0.96
C PHE A 31 -4.32 19.61 -1.21
N ARG A 32 -4.01 19.82 -2.48
CA ARG A 32 -2.90 20.65 -2.92
C ARG A 32 -3.39 21.75 -3.84
N PRO A 33 -3.41 23.02 -3.37
CA PRO A 33 -3.88 24.15 -4.18
C PRO A 33 -3.19 24.28 -5.55
N SER A 34 -1.94 23.79 -5.66
CA SER A 34 -1.20 23.78 -6.93
C SER A 34 -1.87 22.90 -8.01
N TYR A 35 -2.64 21.89 -7.64
CA TYR A 35 -3.37 21.04 -8.61
C TYR A 35 -4.48 21.81 -9.31
N LEU A 36 -5.08 22.82 -8.69
CA LEU A 36 -6.08 23.68 -9.33
C LEU A 36 -5.49 24.48 -10.50
N ARG A 37 -4.16 24.67 -10.54
CA ARG A 37 -3.48 25.38 -11.64
C ARG A 37 -3.22 24.50 -12.86
N ILE A 38 -3.44 23.17 -12.76
CA ILE A 38 -3.22 22.25 -13.88
C ILE A 38 -4.12 22.61 -15.06
N LYS A 39 -5.40 22.91 -14.80
CA LYS A 39 -6.34 23.37 -15.84
C LYS A 39 -5.82 24.61 -16.54
N THR A 40 -5.43 25.64 -15.80
CA THR A 40 -4.88 26.89 -16.37
C THR A 40 -3.64 26.64 -17.23
N PHE A 41 -2.78 25.70 -16.82
CA PHE A 41 -1.61 25.29 -17.60
C PHE A 41 -2.04 24.63 -18.92
N VAL A 42 -3.00 23.69 -18.88
CA VAL A 42 -3.50 22.99 -20.07
C VAL A 42 -4.22 23.95 -21.03
N ASP A 43 -5.02 24.88 -20.49
CA ASP A 43 -5.73 25.90 -21.30
C ASP A 43 -4.76 26.88 -21.99
N GLY A 44 -3.53 27.03 -21.48
CA GLY A 44 -2.48 27.85 -22.09
C GLY A 44 -1.62 27.15 -23.14
N LEU A 45 -1.91 25.87 -23.46
CA LEU A 45 -1.20 25.13 -24.52
C LEU A 45 -1.74 25.47 -25.91
N PRO A 46 -0.94 25.37 -26.97
CA PRO A 46 -1.38 25.64 -28.35
C PRO A 46 -2.54 24.76 -28.83
N SER A 47 -2.59 23.53 -28.32
CA SER A 47 -3.71 22.60 -28.54
C SER A 47 -4.00 21.83 -27.28
N ARG A 48 -5.26 21.49 -27.03
CA ARG A 48 -5.65 20.71 -25.86
C ARG A 48 -5.13 19.26 -25.99
N PRO A 49 -4.30 18.77 -25.06
CA PRO A 49 -3.82 17.39 -25.06
C PRO A 49 -4.92 16.43 -24.59
N VAL A 50 -4.72 15.14 -24.83
CA VAL A 50 -5.49 14.10 -24.12
C VAL A 50 -5.17 14.18 -22.63
N MET A 51 -6.23 14.18 -21.80
CA MET A 51 -6.08 14.27 -20.36
C MET A 51 -6.28 12.90 -19.70
N GLY A 52 -5.31 12.46 -18.91
CA GLY A 52 -5.41 11.29 -18.03
C GLY A 52 -5.35 11.72 -16.57
N ALA A 53 -6.24 11.18 -15.73
CA ALA A 53 -6.24 11.41 -14.29
C ALA A 53 -6.25 10.06 -13.57
N PHE A 54 -5.27 9.85 -12.68
CA PHE A 54 -5.08 8.61 -11.96
C PHE A 54 -5.06 8.85 -10.45
N THR A 55 -5.70 7.96 -9.70
CA THR A 55 -5.68 8.00 -8.24
C THR A 55 -5.98 6.61 -7.67
N ALA A 56 -5.35 6.27 -6.54
CA ALA A 56 -5.63 5.04 -5.82
C ALA A 56 -6.86 5.13 -4.91
N THR A 57 -7.26 6.34 -4.50
CA THR A 57 -8.31 6.59 -3.51
C THR A 57 -9.18 7.74 -3.97
N ALA A 58 -10.36 7.43 -4.52
CA ALA A 58 -11.33 8.45 -4.88
C ALA A 58 -12.75 7.99 -4.54
N THR A 59 -13.36 8.66 -3.57
CA THR A 59 -14.81 8.57 -3.32
C THR A 59 -15.59 9.15 -4.50
N ALA A 60 -16.90 8.94 -4.58
CA ALA A 60 -17.72 9.50 -5.64
C ALA A 60 -17.59 11.03 -5.76
N HIS A 61 -17.53 11.72 -4.62
CA HIS A 61 -17.33 13.17 -4.54
C HIS A 61 -16.00 13.61 -5.14
N VAL A 62 -14.91 12.93 -4.75
CA VAL A 62 -13.55 13.23 -5.25
C VAL A 62 -13.46 13.00 -6.76
N ARG A 63 -14.12 11.97 -7.29
CA ARG A 63 -14.17 11.72 -8.75
C ARG A 63 -14.85 12.86 -9.50
N GLU A 64 -15.97 13.38 -8.97
CA GLU A 64 -16.67 14.51 -9.59
C GLU A 64 -15.81 15.79 -9.55
N ASP A 65 -15.11 16.06 -8.44
CA ASP A 65 -14.17 17.17 -8.37
C ASP A 65 -13.02 17.04 -9.39
N ILE A 66 -12.47 15.84 -9.57
CA ILE A 66 -11.44 15.59 -10.58
C ILE A 66 -11.97 15.92 -11.98
N ARG A 67 -13.18 15.46 -12.34
CA ARG A 67 -13.80 15.73 -13.65
C ARG A 67 -13.97 17.22 -13.87
N THR A 68 -14.52 17.91 -12.88
CA THR A 68 -14.85 19.32 -12.95
C THR A 68 -13.59 20.20 -13.00
N HIS A 69 -12.68 20.00 -12.05
CA HIS A 69 -11.50 20.87 -11.94
C HIS A 69 -10.46 20.64 -13.05
N LEU A 70 -10.37 19.43 -13.60
CA LEU A 70 -9.54 19.16 -14.80
C LEU A 70 -10.29 19.40 -16.10
N ALA A 71 -11.59 19.76 -16.03
CA ALA A 71 -12.47 19.94 -17.18
C ALA A 71 -12.41 18.77 -18.17
N LEU A 72 -12.48 17.53 -17.67
CA LEU A 72 -12.41 16.33 -18.49
C LEU A 72 -13.63 16.26 -19.42
N GLN A 73 -13.37 16.04 -20.71
CA GLN A 73 -14.41 15.99 -21.76
C GLN A 73 -14.79 14.54 -22.04
N ALA A 74 -16.02 14.14 -21.70
CA ALA A 74 -16.54 12.78 -21.88
C ALA A 74 -15.50 11.69 -21.52
N PRO A 75 -14.93 11.68 -20.27
CA PRO A 75 -13.84 10.81 -19.93
C PRO A 75 -14.29 9.34 -19.91
N TYR A 76 -13.42 8.45 -20.38
CA TYR A 76 -13.57 7.02 -20.13
C TYR A 76 -13.15 6.73 -18.69
N GLU A 77 -14.09 6.30 -17.86
CA GLU A 77 -13.84 6.04 -16.43
C GLU A 77 -13.71 4.55 -16.15
N VAL A 78 -12.62 4.17 -15.51
CA VAL A 78 -12.39 2.82 -15.03
C VAL A 78 -12.15 2.87 -13.53
N THR A 79 -12.97 2.15 -12.77
CA THR A 79 -12.75 1.94 -11.35
C THR A 79 -12.45 0.47 -11.12
N THR A 80 -11.24 0.18 -10.64
CA THR A 80 -10.90 -1.14 -10.14
C THR A 80 -11.42 -1.30 -8.71
N SER A 81 -11.72 -2.53 -8.29
CA SER A 81 -12.17 -2.77 -6.92
C SER A 81 -11.11 -2.38 -5.90
N PHE A 82 -11.54 -1.77 -4.79
CA PHE A 82 -10.72 -1.56 -3.59
C PHE A 82 -10.48 -2.87 -2.82
N ASP A 83 -11.05 -3.97 -3.26
CA ASP A 83 -10.88 -5.24 -2.60
C ASP A 83 -9.49 -5.83 -2.81
N ARG A 84 -8.75 -5.97 -1.71
CA ARG A 84 -7.44 -6.60 -1.64
C ARG A 84 -7.55 -7.92 -0.85
N PRO A 85 -7.95 -9.03 -1.49
CA PRO A 85 -8.24 -10.29 -0.81
C PRO A 85 -7.03 -10.91 -0.11
N ASN A 86 -5.83 -10.55 -0.52
CA ASN A 86 -4.59 -11.02 0.06
C ASN A 86 -4.16 -10.24 1.32
N LEU A 87 -4.85 -9.14 1.67
CA LEU A 87 -4.54 -8.38 2.87
C LEU A 87 -5.43 -8.80 4.05
N TYR A 88 -4.79 -9.08 5.17
CA TYR A 88 -5.44 -9.31 6.44
C TYR A 88 -5.38 -8.05 7.30
N PHE A 89 -6.53 -7.46 7.62
CA PHE A 89 -6.63 -6.25 8.44
C PHE A 89 -6.95 -6.61 9.90
N GLU A 90 -6.20 -6.03 10.82
CA GLU A 90 -6.34 -6.23 12.26
C GLU A 90 -6.20 -4.90 13.00
N THR A 91 -7.03 -4.68 14.02
CA THR A 91 -6.86 -3.57 14.96
C THR A 91 -6.64 -4.14 16.37
N ARG A 92 -5.59 -3.68 17.04
CA ARG A 92 -5.27 -4.02 18.43
C ARG A 92 -5.34 -2.78 19.29
N ARG A 93 -6.14 -2.87 20.35
CA ARG A 93 -6.13 -1.82 21.38
C ARG A 93 -4.94 -2.02 22.28
N ALA A 94 -4.09 -0.98 22.38
CA ALA A 94 -2.91 -0.98 23.23
C ALA A 94 -2.76 0.40 23.91
N LEU A 95 -2.47 0.40 25.20
CA LEU A 95 -2.06 1.62 25.87
C LEU A 95 -0.73 2.12 25.29
N PRO A 96 -0.44 3.42 25.34
CA PRO A 96 0.83 3.95 24.83
C PRO A 96 2.08 3.22 25.38
N SER A 97 2.07 2.86 26.67
CA SER A 97 3.15 2.11 27.35
C SER A 97 3.28 0.65 26.87
N GLN A 98 2.23 0.07 26.29
CA GLN A 98 2.20 -1.31 25.81
C GLN A 98 2.57 -1.43 24.33
N LYS A 99 2.41 -0.34 23.55
CA LYS A 99 2.67 -0.34 22.10
C LYS A 99 4.07 -0.83 21.72
N PRO A 100 5.18 -0.47 22.43
CA PRO A 100 6.51 -0.98 22.09
C PRO A 100 6.61 -2.50 22.19
N LYS A 101 6.00 -3.10 23.21
CA LYS A 101 5.97 -4.56 23.40
C LYS A 101 5.13 -5.24 22.30
N GLU A 102 3.92 -4.74 22.06
CA GLU A 102 3.03 -5.24 20.99
C GLU A 102 3.69 -5.18 19.60
N LEU A 103 4.34 -4.05 19.29
CA LEU A 103 5.09 -3.89 18.05
C LEU A 103 6.17 -4.96 17.91
N LEU A 104 6.99 -5.13 18.95
CA LEU A 104 8.08 -6.10 18.94
C LEU A 104 7.55 -7.53 18.72
N GLU A 105 6.49 -7.92 19.43
CA GLU A 105 5.87 -9.23 19.27
C GLU A 105 5.33 -9.44 17.84
N LEU A 106 4.73 -8.40 17.23
CA LEU A 106 4.25 -8.45 15.85
C LEU A 106 5.39 -8.65 14.87
N VAL A 107 6.46 -7.85 14.97
CA VAL A 107 7.61 -7.93 14.06
C VAL A 107 8.33 -9.27 14.19
N LEU A 108 8.53 -9.78 15.41
CA LEU A 108 9.18 -11.07 15.65
C LEU A 108 8.37 -12.25 15.05
N LYS A 109 7.04 -12.17 15.05
CA LYS A 109 6.17 -13.20 14.42
C LYS A 109 6.32 -13.25 12.91
N GLU A 110 6.70 -12.15 12.27
CA GLU A 110 6.91 -12.08 10.82
C GLU A 110 8.29 -12.61 10.39
N GLY A 111 9.15 -12.99 11.35
CA GLY A 111 10.48 -13.54 11.06
C GLY A 111 11.36 -12.59 10.27
N ASN A 112 11.89 -13.04 9.13
CA ASN A 112 12.76 -12.24 8.26
C ASN A 112 12.02 -11.52 7.13
N HIS A 113 10.69 -11.46 7.16
CA HIS A 113 9.92 -10.80 6.13
C HIS A 113 10.09 -9.28 6.15
N ALA A 114 10.06 -8.66 4.98
CA ALA A 114 10.11 -7.21 4.85
C ALA A 114 8.80 -6.57 5.32
N GLY A 115 8.90 -5.48 6.09
CA GLY A 115 7.74 -4.76 6.60
C GLY A 115 7.96 -3.26 6.76
N ILE A 116 6.84 -2.56 6.95
CA ILE A 116 6.82 -1.11 7.18
C ILE A 116 6.11 -0.83 8.50
N VAL A 117 6.66 0.08 9.30
CA VAL A 117 6.03 0.59 10.53
C VAL A 117 5.81 2.08 10.37
N TYR A 118 4.55 2.53 10.44
CA TYR A 118 4.20 3.94 10.38
C TYR A 118 4.03 4.53 11.77
N CYS A 119 4.74 5.65 12.04
CA CYS A 119 4.67 6.43 13.28
C CYS A 119 4.23 7.86 12.99
N SER A 120 3.53 8.49 13.95
CA SER A 120 3.03 9.86 13.79
C SER A 120 4.12 10.94 13.85
N THR A 121 5.23 10.68 14.53
CA THR A 121 6.28 11.67 14.75
C THR A 121 7.67 11.13 14.43
N THR A 122 8.57 12.03 14.03
CA THR A 122 9.98 11.69 13.76
C THR A 122 10.66 11.09 14.98
N ARG A 123 10.39 11.61 16.19
CA ARG A 123 10.92 11.06 17.45
C ARG A 123 10.49 9.61 17.67
N GLN A 124 9.21 9.30 17.44
CA GLN A 124 8.73 7.90 17.56
C GLN A 124 9.35 6.99 16.52
N VAL A 125 9.65 7.49 15.31
CA VAL A 125 10.39 6.73 14.31
C VAL A 125 11.76 6.33 14.85
N ASP A 126 12.52 7.30 15.38
CA ASP A 126 13.88 7.06 15.90
C ASP A 126 13.87 6.10 17.10
N GLU A 127 12.96 6.32 18.07
CA GLU A 127 12.77 5.44 19.23
C GLU A 127 12.39 4.01 18.81
N THR A 128 11.55 3.87 17.79
CA THR A 128 11.12 2.56 17.27
C THR A 128 12.25 1.85 16.54
N VAL A 129 13.07 2.56 15.77
CA VAL A 129 14.27 1.98 15.11
C VAL A 129 15.24 1.47 16.17
N GLN A 130 15.54 2.26 17.21
CA GLN A 130 16.43 1.86 18.29
C GLN A 130 15.90 0.61 19.02
N LEU A 131 14.59 0.55 19.29
CA LEU A 131 13.95 -0.62 19.90
C LEU A 131 14.15 -1.88 19.04
N LEU A 132 13.90 -1.80 17.73
CA LEU A 132 14.04 -2.94 16.83
C LEU A 132 15.51 -3.38 16.68
N GLN A 133 16.43 -2.43 16.53
CA GLN A 133 17.86 -2.69 16.44
C GLN A 133 18.44 -3.31 17.72
N SER A 134 17.95 -2.92 18.91
CA SER A 134 18.33 -3.54 20.20
C SER A 134 17.95 -5.03 20.29
N ARG A 135 17.09 -5.50 19.40
CA ARG A 135 16.67 -6.91 19.27
C ARG A 135 17.21 -7.56 18.00
N SER A 136 18.32 -7.02 17.47
CA SER A 136 19.00 -7.53 16.25
C SER A 136 18.10 -7.56 15.01
N ILE A 137 17.03 -6.76 14.97
CA ILE A 137 16.18 -6.58 13.79
C ILE A 137 16.77 -5.45 12.95
N ARG A 138 17.04 -5.73 11.67
CA ARG A 138 17.60 -4.74 10.73
C ARG A 138 16.53 -3.72 10.37
N ALA A 139 16.51 -2.59 11.05
CA ALA A 139 15.55 -1.50 10.85
C ALA A 139 16.26 -0.21 10.45
N ALA A 140 15.59 0.62 9.63
CA ALA A 140 16.04 1.96 9.25
C ALA A 140 14.90 2.97 9.35
N ALA A 141 15.26 4.24 9.62
CA ALA A 141 14.34 5.36 9.71
C ALA A 141 14.08 6.00 8.35
N TYR A 142 12.86 6.54 8.16
CA TYR A 142 12.57 7.42 7.02
C TYR A 142 11.61 8.54 7.44
N HIS A 143 12.09 9.77 7.50
CA HIS A 143 11.31 10.95 7.82
C HIS A 143 11.96 12.24 7.30
N ALA A 144 11.20 13.34 7.27
CA ALA A 144 11.61 14.59 6.66
C ALA A 144 12.81 15.29 7.33
N LYS A 145 13.12 14.96 8.60
CA LYS A 145 14.29 15.54 9.31
C LYS A 145 15.63 14.89 8.95
N LEU A 146 15.62 13.71 8.30
CA LEU A 146 16.84 13.13 7.77
C LEU A 146 17.31 13.92 6.54
N ASP A 147 18.61 13.99 6.34
CA ASP A 147 19.17 14.54 5.11
C ASP A 147 18.79 13.69 3.89
N ALA A 148 18.94 14.26 2.70
CA ALA A 148 18.47 13.62 1.47
C ALA A 148 19.25 12.34 1.13
N ASP A 149 20.54 12.30 1.45
CA ASP A 149 21.39 11.15 1.13
C ASP A 149 21.11 9.99 2.07
N THR A 150 20.98 10.24 3.37
CA THR A 150 20.56 9.23 4.35
C THR A 150 19.17 8.67 4.00
N ARG A 151 18.21 9.52 3.60
CA ARG A 151 16.89 9.04 3.18
C ARG A 151 16.97 8.13 1.97
N ARG A 152 17.75 8.53 0.97
CA ARG A 152 17.97 7.72 -0.25
C ARG A 152 18.63 6.39 0.11
N GLN A 153 19.70 6.42 0.91
CA GLN A 153 20.41 5.21 1.33
C GLN A 153 19.49 4.25 2.07
N ASN A 154 18.72 4.72 3.07
CA ASN A 154 17.79 3.89 3.84
C ASN A 154 16.70 3.29 2.94
N GLN A 155 16.19 4.06 1.99
CA GLN A 155 15.23 3.58 0.99
C GLN A 155 15.82 2.48 0.10
N ASP A 156 17.03 2.68 -0.41
CA ASP A 156 17.73 1.69 -1.22
C ASP A 156 18.02 0.42 -0.40
N ASP A 157 18.46 0.57 0.85
CA ASP A 157 18.72 -0.54 1.76
C ASP A 157 17.47 -1.39 2.02
N PHE A 158 16.30 -0.74 2.11
CA PHE A 158 15.03 -1.44 2.22
C PHE A 158 14.64 -2.12 0.89
N LEU A 159 14.80 -1.45 -0.25
CA LEU A 159 14.50 -2.02 -1.57
C LEU A 159 15.36 -3.24 -1.89
N TYR A 160 16.63 -3.20 -1.48
CA TYR A 160 17.62 -4.27 -1.72
C TYR A 160 17.67 -5.34 -0.61
N ASP A 161 16.69 -5.38 0.30
CA ASP A 161 16.60 -6.33 1.42
C ASP A 161 17.78 -6.29 2.41
N ARG A 162 18.58 -5.21 2.41
CA ARG A 162 19.62 -4.95 3.42
C ARG A 162 19.00 -4.56 4.76
N VAL A 163 17.89 -3.85 4.72
CA VAL A 163 17.01 -3.52 5.85
C VAL A 163 15.74 -4.36 5.74
N GLN A 164 15.31 -4.91 6.86
CA GLN A 164 14.10 -5.73 6.97
C GLN A 164 12.87 -4.86 7.24
N VAL A 165 12.99 -3.91 8.17
CA VAL A 165 11.86 -3.08 8.62
C VAL A 165 12.16 -1.62 8.36
N MET A 166 11.34 -0.98 7.54
CA MET A 166 11.36 0.46 7.40
C MET A 166 10.41 1.08 8.43
N VAL A 167 10.93 1.95 9.28
CA VAL A 167 10.12 2.72 10.24
C VAL A 167 10.02 4.15 9.73
N ALA A 168 8.81 4.65 9.52
CA ALA A 168 8.64 5.90 8.82
C ALA A 168 7.45 6.74 9.33
N THR A 169 7.48 8.04 9.00
CA THR A 169 6.28 8.86 8.99
C THR A 169 5.54 8.66 7.65
N ASN A 170 4.36 9.29 7.49
CA ASN A 170 3.60 9.32 6.24
C ASN A 170 4.40 9.84 5.01
N ALA A 171 5.56 10.47 5.23
CA ALA A 171 6.47 10.89 4.16
C ALA A 171 7.04 9.70 3.34
N PHE A 172 7.05 8.49 3.91
CA PHE A 172 7.50 7.28 3.24
C PHE A 172 6.35 6.66 2.46
N GLY A 173 6.30 6.95 1.18
CA GLY A 173 5.18 6.40 0.44
C GLY A 173 5.22 6.65 -1.05
N MET A 174 5.32 7.88 -1.48
CA MET A 174 5.34 8.21 -2.91
C MET A 174 6.58 7.59 -3.58
N GLY A 175 6.34 6.82 -4.66
CA GLY A 175 7.41 6.23 -5.46
C GLY A 175 8.03 4.94 -4.92
N ILE A 176 7.50 4.34 -3.84
CA ILE A 176 8.01 3.06 -3.34
C ILE A 176 7.20 1.92 -3.92
N ASP A 177 7.86 1.12 -4.73
CA ASP A 177 7.31 -0.09 -5.31
C ASP A 177 8.13 -1.32 -4.91
N LYS A 178 7.92 -1.79 -3.67
CA LYS A 178 8.48 -3.05 -3.16
C LYS A 178 7.34 -4.06 -3.03
N PRO A 179 7.25 -5.04 -3.95
CA PRO A 179 6.09 -5.93 -4.02
C PRO A 179 6.00 -6.92 -2.85
N ASN A 180 7.13 -7.29 -2.26
CA ASN A 180 7.26 -8.33 -1.24
C ASN A 180 7.20 -7.82 0.21
N VAL A 181 6.51 -6.73 0.48
CA VAL A 181 6.21 -6.27 1.85
C VAL A 181 5.15 -7.19 2.44
N ARG A 182 5.48 -7.92 3.51
CA ARG A 182 4.58 -8.91 4.15
C ARG A 182 3.76 -8.35 5.28
N PHE A 183 4.18 -7.24 5.89
CA PHE A 183 3.40 -6.58 6.92
C PHE A 183 3.52 -5.07 6.86
N VAL A 184 2.44 -4.41 7.24
CA VAL A 184 2.40 -2.97 7.55
C VAL A 184 1.80 -2.80 8.94
N ILE A 185 2.51 -2.13 9.83
CA ILE A 185 2.05 -1.84 11.18
C ILE A 185 1.90 -0.33 11.34
N HIS A 186 0.71 0.11 11.68
CA HIS A 186 0.47 1.47 12.12
C HIS A 186 0.64 1.54 13.64
N TYR A 187 1.76 2.12 14.08
CA TYR A 187 2.05 2.31 15.50
C TYR A 187 1.11 3.34 16.14
N ASN A 188 0.70 4.33 15.36
CA ASN A 188 -0.34 5.30 15.70
C ASN A 188 -1.47 5.22 14.68
N MET A 189 -2.66 5.64 15.09
CA MET A 189 -3.81 5.75 14.20
C MET A 189 -3.54 6.86 13.15
N PRO A 190 -3.70 6.58 11.85
CA PRO A 190 -3.69 7.59 10.81
C PRO A 190 -4.82 8.61 10.96
N LYS A 191 -4.69 9.77 10.33
CA LYS A 191 -5.67 10.85 10.41
C LYS A 191 -7.03 10.51 9.76
N ASP A 192 -7.01 9.66 8.72
CA ASP A 192 -8.17 9.26 7.93
C ASP A 192 -8.01 7.86 7.32
N LEU A 193 -9.10 7.30 6.80
CA LEU A 193 -9.16 5.96 6.21
C LEU A 193 -8.45 5.88 4.86
N GLU A 194 -8.41 6.96 4.11
CA GLU A 194 -7.75 7.03 2.82
C GLU A 194 -6.24 6.89 3.00
N SER A 195 -5.65 7.66 3.94
CA SER A 195 -4.24 7.54 4.30
C SER A 195 -3.92 6.13 4.80
N TYR A 196 -4.76 5.61 5.71
CA TYR A 196 -4.61 4.24 6.19
C TYR A 196 -4.62 3.22 5.06
N TYR A 197 -5.58 3.31 4.14
CA TYR A 197 -5.70 2.38 3.02
C TYR A 197 -4.51 2.45 2.06
N GLN A 198 -4.03 3.66 1.73
CA GLN A 198 -2.85 3.84 0.90
C GLN A 198 -1.58 3.27 1.54
N GLU A 199 -1.39 3.51 2.84
CA GLU A 199 -0.24 3.01 3.60
C GLU A 199 -0.30 1.49 3.78
N ALA A 200 -1.44 0.93 4.20
CA ALA A 200 -1.68 -0.50 4.30
C ALA A 200 -1.57 -1.22 2.94
N GLY A 201 -2.02 -0.56 1.87
CA GLY A 201 -1.99 -1.06 0.49
C GLY A 201 -0.59 -1.28 -0.08
N ARG A 202 0.48 -0.84 0.61
CA ARG A 202 1.87 -1.16 0.25
C ARG A 202 2.23 -2.60 0.53
N ALA A 203 1.48 -3.27 1.42
CA ALA A 203 1.65 -4.68 1.68
C ALA A 203 1.14 -5.54 0.50
N GLY A 204 1.81 -6.65 0.24
CA GLY A 204 1.37 -7.70 -0.66
C GLY A 204 1.03 -7.24 -2.08
N ARG A 205 1.81 -6.34 -2.68
CA ARG A 205 1.58 -5.89 -4.07
C ARG A 205 1.79 -7.01 -5.09
N ASP A 206 2.52 -8.03 -4.73
CA ASP A 206 2.71 -9.25 -5.52
C ASP A 206 1.55 -10.25 -5.41
N GLY A 207 0.46 -9.89 -4.71
CA GLY A 207 -0.71 -10.74 -4.51
C GLY A 207 -0.55 -11.80 -3.40
N GLN A 208 0.64 -11.92 -2.78
CA GLN A 208 0.85 -12.84 -1.68
C GLN A 208 0.21 -12.32 -0.38
N PRO A 209 -0.17 -13.22 0.55
CA PRO A 209 -0.75 -12.84 1.83
C PRO A 209 0.14 -11.85 2.59
N ALA A 210 -0.48 -10.81 3.14
CA ALA A 210 0.21 -9.82 3.95
C ALA A 210 -0.70 -9.30 5.08
N ARG A 211 -0.09 -8.87 6.18
CA ARG A 211 -0.78 -8.42 7.38
C ARG A 211 -0.72 -6.90 7.52
N CYS A 212 -1.87 -6.28 7.82
CA CYS A 212 -1.99 -4.86 8.12
C CYS A 212 -2.55 -4.70 9.54
N THR A 213 -1.70 -4.30 10.50
CA THR A 213 -2.07 -4.18 11.92
C THR A 213 -2.06 -2.72 12.35
N LEU A 214 -3.16 -2.27 12.95
CA LEU A 214 -3.27 -0.96 13.57
C LEU A 214 -3.20 -1.09 15.11
N LEU A 215 -2.22 -0.45 15.73
CA LEU A 215 -2.12 -0.31 17.19
C LEU A 215 -2.87 0.95 17.63
N TYR A 216 -4.13 0.78 18.02
CA TYR A 216 -5.02 1.87 18.40
C TYR A 216 -4.92 2.23 19.88
N SER A 217 -4.86 3.52 20.17
CA SER A 217 -5.02 4.10 21.50
C SER A 217 -5.96 5.30 21.44
N GLY A 218 -6.77 5.51 22.50
CA GLY A 218 -7.60 6.72 22.60
C GLY A 218 -6.81 8.03 22.62
N THR A 219 -5.52 7.98 22.95
CA THR A 219 -4.60 9.15 22.86
C THR A 219 -4.34 9.56 21.42
N ASP A 220 -4.39 8.63 20.46
CA ASP A 220 -4.18 8.95 19.04
C ASP A 220 -5.24 9.94 18.54
N VAL A 221 -6.51 9.75 18.94
CA VAL A 221 -7.62 10.66 18.58
C VAL A 221 -7.38 12.08 19.11
N ARG A 222 -6.91 12.21 20.36
CA ARG A 222 -6.60 13.53 20.95
C ARG A 222 -5.46 14.21 20.21
N THR A 223 -4.43 13.45 19.85
CA THR A 223 -3.27 13.96 19.10
C THR A 223 -3.70 14.49 17.73
N ILE A 224 -4.54 13.73 17.01
CA ILE A 224 -5.02 14.16 15.69
C ILE A 224 -5.89 15.40 15.80
N ARG A 225 -6.81 15.48 16.79
CA ARG A 225 -7.60 16.70 17.05
C ARG A 225 -6.74 17.91 17.33
N PHE A 226 -5.72 17.73 18.17
CA PHE A 226 -4.77 18.82 18.43
C PHE A 226 -4.12 19.35 17.14
N PHE A 227 -3.78 18.48 16.19
CA PHE A 227 -3.24 18.93 14.91
C PHE A 227 -4.30 19.62 14.03
N ILE A 228 -5.55 19.14 14.02
CA ILE A 228 -6.66 19.79 13.31
C ILE A 228 -6.89 21.21 13.86
N ASP A 229 -6.94 21.36 15.18
CA ASP A 229 -7.12 22.66 15.81
C ASP A 229 -5.95 23.61 15.54
N LYS A 230 -4.71 23.11 15.63
CA LYS A 230 -3.52 23.88 15.31
C LYS A 230 -3.48 24.35 13.85
N GLU A 231 -3.93 23.52 12.92
CA GLU A 231 -3.99 23.87 11.50
C GLU A 231 -5.08 24.92 11.24
N ARG A 232 -6.21 24.83 11.95
CA ARG A 232 -7.29 25.84 11.90
C ARG A 232 -6.81 27.21 12.39
N GLU A 233 -5.97 27.23 13.43
CA GLU A 233 -5.44 28.45 14.03
C GLU A 233 -4.22 29.02 13.29
N ALA A 234 -3.56 28.23 12.46
CA ALA A 234 -2.34 28.64 11.75
C ALA A 234 -2.59 29.83 10.83
N ASP A 235 -1.67 30.80 10.85
CA ASP A 235 -1.68 31.92 9.90
C ASP A 235 -1.05 31.50 8.56
N ASN A 236 -1.88 30.89 7.71
CA ASN A 236 -1.49 30.41 6.39
C ASN A 236 -2.12 31.23 5.24
N GLY A 237 -2.65 32.43 5.54
CA GLY A 237 -3.25 33.32 4.55
C GLY A 237 -4.61 32.87 4.00
N LEU A 238 -5.19 31.76 4.50
CA LEU A 238 -6.51 31.31 4.09
C LEU A 238 -7.62 32.03 4.89
N PRO A 239 -8.78 32.33 4.28
CA PRO A 239 -9.94 32.88 4.94
C PRO A 239 -10.43 31.97 6.08
N ALA A 240 -11.01 32.58 7.13
CA ALA A 240 -11.44 31.88 8.33
C ALA A 240 -12.53 30.82 8.07
N ASP A 241 -13.46 31.09 7.15
CA ASP A 241 -14.51 30.19 6.71
C ASP A 241 -13.95 28.97 5.99
N VAL A 242 -12.93 29.14 5.15
CA VAL A 242 -12.22 28.03 4.46
C VAL A 242 -11.51 27.14 5.47
N LYS A 243 -10.84 27.72 6.48
CA LYS A 243 -10.19 26.98 7.57
C LYS A 243 -11.20 26.19 8.41
N ALA A 244 -12.32 26.82 8.75
CA ALA A 244 -13.39 26.19 9.52
C ALA A 244 -13.99 24.99 8.77
N GLU A 245 -14.24 25.13 7.48
CA GLU A 245 -14.77 24.05 6.65
C GLU A 245 -13.75 22.91 6.48
N ALA A 246 -12.45 23.20 6.29
CA ALA A 246 -11.39 22.21 6.25
C ALA A 246 -11.28 21.43 7.57
N ALA A 247 -11.35 22.11 8.71
CA ALA A 247 -11.34 21.49 10.03
C ALA A 247 -12.58 20.59 10.24
N ARG A 248 -13.77 21.05 9.84
CA ARG A 248 -15.01 20.25 9.91
C ARG A 248 -14.88 18.95 9.11
N LYS A 249 -14.34 19.02 7.88
CA LYS A 249 -14.09 17.85 7.04
C LYS A 249 -13.05 16.91 7.65
N ALA A 250 -11.99 17.44 8.24
CA ALA A 250 -10.97 16.66 8.93
C ALA A 250 -11.54 15.92 10.16
N GLU A 251 -12.40 16.56 10.94
CA GLU A 251 -13.11 15.94 12.08
C GLU A 251 -14.05 14.82 11.60
N GLU A 252 -14.72 14.99 10.48
CA GLU A 252 -15.59 13.95 9.92
C GLU A 252 -14.77 12.73 9.49
N ARG A 253 -13.66 12.91 8.79
CA ARG A 253 -12.73 11.81 8.42
C ARG A 253 -12.17 11.11 9.66
N LEU A 254 -11.80 11.88 10.70
CA LEU A 254 -11.35 11.33 11.98
C LEU A 254 -12.41 10.46 12.66
N LYS A 255 -13.70 10.81 12.57
CA LYS A 255 -14.80 9.96 13.07
C LYS A 255 -14.82 8.61 12.37
N TYR A 256 -14.74 8.57 11.04
CA TYR A 256 -14.71 7.32 10.29
C TYR A 256 -13.50 6.46 10.68
N MET A 257 -12.31 7.05 10.79
CA MET A 257 -11.11 6.33 11.21
C MET A 257 -11.23 5.80 12.65
N THR A 258 -11.86 6.58 13.55
CA THR A 258 -12.11 6.13 14.93
C THR A 258 -13.11 4.97 14.96
N PHE A 259 -14.19 5.02 14.18
CA PHE A 259 -15.13 3.91 14.07
C PHE A 259 -14.46 2.65 13.50
N TYR A 260 -13.65 2.78 12.46
CA TYR A 260 -12.84 1.69 11.94
C TYR A 260 -11.94 1.06 13.00
N SER A 261 -11.25 1.89 13.78
CA SER A 261 -10.31 1.46 14.82
C SER A 261 -10.98 0.75 16.01
N THR A 262 -12.27 0.98 16.21
CA THR A 262 -13.01 0.48 17.39
C THR A 262 -14.11 -0.52 17.06
N THR A 263 -14.44 -0.68 15.76
CA THR A 263 -15.52 -1.60 15.35
C THR A 263 -15.17 -3.06 15.64
N GLN A 264 -16.20 -3.86 15.88
CA GLN A 264 -16.10 -5.31 15.95
C GLN A 264 -16.55 -6.00 14.66
N HIS A 265 -16.96 -5.21 13.66
CA HIS A 265 -17.35 -5.72 12.36
C HIS A 265 -16.11 -6.03 11.49
N CYS A 266 -16.36 -6.70 10.37
CA CYS A 266 -15.32 -6.99 9.39
C CYS A 266 -14.65 -5.70 8.88
N LEU A 267 -13.36 -5.50 9.20
CA LEU A 267 -12.58 -4.32 8.83
C LEU A 267 -12.49 -4.14 7.32
N ARG A 268 -12.28 -5.24 6.57
CA ARG A 268 -12.28 -5.21 5.11
C ARG A 268 -13.62 -4.76 4.53
N GLY A 269 -14.74 -5.29 5.08
CA GLY A 269 -16.08 -4.86 4.67
C GLY A 269 -16.37 -3.40 5.00
N PHE A 270 -15.80 -2.88 6.08
CA PHE A 270 -15.89 -1.47 6.44
C PHE A 270 -15.17 -0.57 5.42
N LEU A 271 -13.93 -0.92 5.04
CA LEU A 271 -13.16 -0.19 4.02
C LEU A 271 -13.89 -0.17 2.67
N LEU A 272 -14.38 -1.33 2.19
CA LEU A 272 -15.11 -1.41 0.93
C LEU A 272 -16.35 -0.52 0.95
N GLN A 273 -17.12 -0.55 2.03
CA GLN A 273 -18.30 0.29 2.18
C GLN A 273 -17.95 1.78 2.20
N TYR A 274 -16.85 2.16 2.87
CA TYR A 274 -16.37 3.54 2.88
C TYR A 274 -16.06 4.06 1.47
N PHE A 275 -15.42 3.24 0.64
CA PHE A 275 -15.11 3.58 -0.76
C PHE A 275 -16.28 3.34 -1.73
N GLY A 276 -17.48 3.03 -1.23
CA GLY A 276 -18.69 2.89 -2.03
C GLY A 276 -18.89 1.53 -2.67
N GLU A 277 -18.14 0.51 -2.25
CA GLU A 277 -18.31 -0.87 -2.71
C GLU A 277 -19.19 -1.68 -1.75
N PRO A 278 -19.96 -2.65 -2.27
CA PRO A 278 -20.75 -3.53 -1.44
C PRO A 278 -19.85 -4.42 -0.57
N ARG A 279 -20.30 -4.72 0.64
CA ARG A 279 -19.59 -5.66 1.50
C ARG A 279 -19.49 -7.04 0.83
N PRO A 280 -18.37 -7.76 0.97
CA PRO A 280 -18.27 -9.12 0.46
C PRO A 280 -19.30 -10.01 1.14
N LYS A 281 -20.02 -10.82 0.36
CA LYS A 281 -21.11 -11.70 0.85
C LYS A 281 -20.63 -12.80 1.80
N SER A 282 -19.34 -13.03 1.93
CA SER A 282 -18.75 -14.07 2.77
C SER A 282 -17.50 -13.55 3.47
N ALA A 283 -17.47 -13.69 4.80
CA ALA A 283 -16.26 -13.53 5.62
C ALA A 283 -15.23 -14.68 5.39
N ALA A 284 -15.55 -15.65 4.53
CA ALA A 284 -14.79 -16.89 4.33
C ALA A 284 -13.54 -16.74 3.46
N THR A 285 -13.21 -15.55 2.98
CA THR A 285 -12.00 -15.30 2.18
C THR A 285 -10.93 -14.51 2.96
N ALA A 286 -10.77 -14.77 4.26
CA ALA A 286 -9.46 -14.55 4.87
C ALA A 286 -8.53 -15.64 4.32
N PRO A 287 -7.31 -15.31 3.87
CA PRO A 287 -6.39 -16.35 3.44
C PRO A 287 -6.16 -17.34 4.59
N ALA A 288 -6.44 -18.62 4.33
CA ALA A 288 -6.34 -19.72 5.31
C ALA A 288 -4.92 -19.93 5.87
N ALA A 289 -3.97 -19.11 5.50
CA ALA A 289 -2.55 -19.25 5.82
C ALA A 289 -2.07 -18.47 7.05
N LEU A 290 -2.93 -17.67 7.70
CA LEU A 290 -2.55 -16.97 8.93
C LEU A 290 -3.41 -17.51 10.08
N PRO A 291 -2.82 -18.17 11.10
CA PRO A 291 -3.59 -18.67 12.24
C PRO A 291 -4.30 -17.51 12.95
N PRO A 292 -5.58 -17.64 13.31
CA PRO A 292 -6.34 -16.58 13.95
C PRO A 292 -5.83 -16.36 15.37
N SER A 293 -5.21 -15.22 15.62
CA SER A 293 -5.09 -14.70 16.97
C SER A 293 -6.44 -14.09 17.37
N ARG A 294 -7.32 -14.90 17.98
CA ARG A 294 -8.74 -14.64 18.35
C ARG A 294 -9.69 -14.54 17.13
N LYS A 295 -10.68 -15.45 17.12
CA LYS A 295 -11.80 -15.47 16.17
C LYS A 295 -12.59 -14.16 16.26
N PRO A 296 -12.78 -13.38 15.18
CA PRO A 296 -13.83 -12.40 15.15
C PRO A 296 -15.16 -13.16 15.05
N SER A 297 -15.96 -13.09 16.12
CA SER A 297 -17.33 -13.58 16.06
C SER A 297 -18.15 -12.65 15.18
N CYS A 298 -18.35 -13.00 13.91
CA CYS A 298 -19.29 -12.32 13.04
C CYS A 298 -20.73 -12.67 13.47
N ARG A 299 -21.25 -12.02 14.50
CA ARG A 299 -22.69 -11.96 14.75
C ARG A 299 -23.23 -10.65 14.19
N TRP A 300 -24.19 -10.77 13.30
CA TRP A 300 -24.87 -9.66 12.64
C TRP A 300 -25.89 -9.02 13.59
N SER A 301 -25.81 -7.73 13.77
CA SER A 301 -26.92 -6.89 14.21
C SER A 301 -27.03 -5.69 13.27
N THR A 302 -28.25 -5.32 12.99
CA THR A 302 -28.84 -4.40 11.98
C THR A 302 -28.06 -3.15 11.57
N PRO A 303 -28.24 -2.67 10.32
CA PRO A 303 -27.38 -1.66 9.71
C PRO A 303 -27.80 -0.23 10.09
N VAL A 304 -26.79 0.61 10.32
CA VAL A 304 -26.95 2.07 10.24
C VAL A 304 -26.99 2.44 8.75
N ALA A 305 -28.11 2.99 8.31
CA ALA A 305 -28.34 3.38 6.92
C ALA A 305 -27.43 4.55 6.52
N VAL A 306 -26.60 4.31 5.49
CA VAL A 306 -25.97 5.35 4.69
C VAL A 306 -26.76 5.43 3.39
N PRO A 307 -27.16 6.62 2.90
CA PRO A 307 -28.00 6.73 1.71
C PRO A 307 -27.27 6.20 0.48
N ALA A 308 -27.87 5.21 -0.17
CA ALA A 308 -27.42 4.64 -1.44
C ALA A 308 -27.84 5.53 -2.59
N GLN A 309 -26.88 5.96 -3.41
CA GLN A 309 -27.16 6.45 -4.76
C GLN A 309 -26.93 5.34 -5.78
N SER A 310 -27.90 5.18 -6.66
CA SER A 310 -28.02 4.16 -7.68
C SER A 310 -26.86 4.20 -8.70
N ALA A 311 -26.21 3.06 -8.91
CA ALA A 311 -25.26 2.85 -9.99
C ALA A 311 -25.81 1.82 -10.98
N ASP A 312 -25.86 2.22 -12.24
CA ASP A 312 -26.21 1.41 -13.40
C ASP A 312 -25.20 0.27 -13.61
N ARG A 313 -25.73 -0.91 -13.93
CA ARG A 313 -24.97 -2.13 -14.18
C ARG A 313 -24.42 -2.13 -15.62
N LEU A 314 -23.11 -2.18 -15.73
CA LEU A 314 -22.44 -2.68 -16.95
C LEU A 314 -21.63 -3.94 -16.61
N GLU A 315 -21.81 -4.97 -17.43
CA GLU A 315 -21.21 -6.31 -17.27
C GLU A 315 -19.67 -6.26 -17.36
N LYS A 316 -19.02 -7.02 -16.48
CA LYS A 316 -17.55 -7.12 -16.35
C LYS A 316 -17.00 -8.26 -17.21
N PRO A 317 -15.84 -8.08 -17.88
CA PRO A 317 -15.09 -9.23 -18.39
C PRO A 317 -14.51 -10.06 -17.24
N ARG A 318 -14.74 -11.36 -17.28
CA ARG A 318 -14.25 -12.34 -16.30
C ARG A 318 -12.71 -12.42 -16.35
N ARG A 319 -12.03 -11.88 -15.34
CA ARG A 319 -10.64 -12.25 -15.05
C ARG A 319 -10.63 -13.61 -14.35
N ALA A 320 -9.73 -14.49 -14.79
CA ALA A 320 -9.49 -15.78 -14.18
C ALA A 320 -9.13 -15.62 -12.69
N LYS A 321 -9.77 -16.44 -11.83
CA LYS A 321 -9.48 -16.51 -10.40
C LYS A 321 -8.02 -16.93 -10.18
N PRO A 322 -7.24 -16.26 -9.33
CA PRO A 322 -6.01 -16.86 -8.83
C PRO A 322 -6.38 -18.10 -8.00
N ALA A 323 -5.71 -19.21 -8.27
CA ALA A 323 -5.86 -20.44 -7.50
C ALA A 323 -5.58 -20.19 -6.02
N ALA A 324 -6.39 -20.74 -5.14
CA ALA A 324 -6.18 -20.69 -3.70
C ALA A 324 -4.80 -21.32 -3.39
N ALA A 325 -3.91 -20.57 -2.76
CA ALA A 325 -2.61 -21.08 -2.32
C ALA A 325 -2.83 -22.12 -1.22
N GLY A 326 -2.63 -23.39 -1.56
CA GLY A 326 -2.54 -24.50 -0.62
C GLY A 326 -1.32 -24.31 0.30
N SER A 327 -1.32 -24.93 1.49
CA SER A 327 -0.12 -25.01 2.32
C SER A 327 0.93 -25.85 1.58
N LEU A 328 2.13 -25.28 1.39
CA LEU A 328 3.27 -26.01 0.83
C LEU A 328 3.63 -27.21 1.72
N SER A 329 4.10 -28.29 1.14
CA SER A 329 4.70 -29.39 1.92
C SER A 329 6.03 -28.91 2.57
N GLU A 330 6.47 -29.55 3.64
CA GLU A 330 7.75 -29.22 4.30
C GLU A 330 8.95 -29.25 3.31
N ALA A 331 8.89 -30.15 2.34
CA ALA A 331 9.90 -30.28 1.29
C ALA A 331 9.83 -29.12 0.27
N ASP A 332 8.63 -28.63 -0.05
CA ASP A 332 8.45 -27.49 -0.94
C ASP A 332 8.86 -26.18 -0.26
N GLU A 333 8.68 -26.08 1.06
CA GLU A 333 9.20 -24.95 1.84
C GLU A 333 10.74 -24.92 1.87
N LYS A 334 11.40 -26.08 2.01
CA LYS A 334 12.86 -26.19 1.91
C LYS A 334 13.36 -25.75 0.53
N LEU A 335 12.69 -26.22 -0.55
CA LEU A 335 13.01 -25.81 -1.91
C LEU A 335 12.78 -24.31 -2.10
N LEU A 336 11.67 -23.77 -1.64
CA LEU A 336 11.37 -22.33 -1.72
C LEU A 336 12.48 -21.48 -1.04
N ASN A 337 12.97 -21.91 0.12
CA ASN A 337 14.06 -21.23 0.82
C ASN A 337 15.38 -21.29 0.01
N ALA A 338 15.66 -22.40 -0.66
CA ALA A 338 16.81 -22.52 -1.55
C ALA A 338 16.68 -21.59 -2.78
N LEU A 339 15.49 -21.50 -3.37
CA LEU A 339 15.21 -20.56 -4.46
C LEU A 339 15.37 -19.09 -4.04
N TYR A 340 14.96 -18.73 -2.82
CA TYR A 340 15.21 -17.39 -2.25
C TYR A 340 16.71 -17.10 -2.13
N ALA A 341 17.52 -18.08 -1.71
CA ALA A 341 18.96 -17.93 -1.60
C ALA A 341 19.62 -17.69 -2.97
N VAL A 342 19.21 -18.46 -4.00
CA VAL A 342 19.69 -18.26 -5.39
C VAL A 342 19.30 -16.86 -5.90
N ARG A 343 18.04 -16.48 -5.73
CA ARG A 343 17.57 -15.15 -6.12
C ARG A 343 18.41 -14.04 -5.49
N LYS A 344 18.62 -14.09 -4.18
CA LYS A 344 19.45 -13.10 -3.45
C LYS A 344 20.87 -13.03 -3.98
N ARG A 345 21.49 -14.17 -4.25
CA ARG A 345 22.85 -14.24 -4.81
C ARG A 345 22.93 -13.61 -6.21
N LEU A 346 21.96 -13.92 -7.10
CA LEU A 346 21.93 -13.39 -8.45
C LEU A 346 21.63 -11.87 -8.47
N ALA A 347 20.72 -11.42 -7.64
CA ALA A 347 20.38 -10.01 -7.46
C ALA A 347 21.60 -9.21 -6.97
N GLY A 348 22.31 -9.72 -5.96
CA GLY A 348 23.53 -9.09 -5.43
C GLY A 348 24.64 -8.97 -6.48
N LYS A 349 24.87 -9.99 -7.32
CA LYS A 349 25.85 -9.94 -8.41
C LYS A 349 25.57 -8.87 -9.45
N GLN A 350 24.31 -8.50 -9.63
CA GLN A 350 23.87 -7.53 -10.65
C GLN A 350 23.48 -6.18 -10.06
N ASN A 351 23.66 -6.01 -8.75
CA ASN A 351 23.20 -4.83 -8.01
C ASN A 351 21.74 -4.47 -8.31
N LEU A 352 20.85 -5.48 -8.26
CA LEU A 352 19.42 -5.34 -8.50
C LEU A 352 18.62 -5.75 -7.24
N PRO A 353 17.46 -5.13 -7.00
CA PRO A 353 16.51 -5.63 -6.00
C PRO A 353 16.10 -7.08 -6.30
N ALA A 354 16.03 -7.94 -5.27
CA ALA A 354 15.81 -9.37 -5.44
C ALA A 354 14.52 -9.71 -6.21
N PHE A 355 13.45 -8.95 -5.97
CA PHE A 355 12.15 -9.14 -6.65
C PHE A 355 12.21 -8.86 -8.17
N MET A 356 13.21 -8.12 -8.66
CA MET A 356 13.39 -7.86 -10.10
C MET A 356 13.88 -9.09 -10.85
N VAL A 357 14.57 -10.02 -10.19
CA VAL A 357 14.92 -11.33 -10.77
C VAL A 357 13.64 -12.13 -10.95
N PHE A 358 13.03 -12.59 -9.86
CA PHE A 358 11.70 -13.18 -9.81
C PHE A 358 11.00 -12.72 -8.54
N ASN A 359 9.68 -12.51 -8.59
CA ASN A 359 8.88 -12.17 -7.42
C ASN A 359 8.61 -13.42 -6.55
N ASP A 360 8.08 -13.21 -5.34
CA ASP A 360 7.83 -14.31 -4.39
C ASP A 360 6.77 -15.29 -4.90
N ALA A 361 5.74 -14.79 -5.62
CA ALA A 361 4.71 -15.62 -6.22
C ALA A 361 5.30 -16.59 -7.27
N THR A 362 6.19 -16.08 -8.12
CA THR A 362 6.90 -16.87 -9.13
C THR A 362 7.75 -17.97 -8.48
N LEU A 363 8.51 -17.64 -7.43
CA LEU A 363 9.33 -18.65 -6.74
C LEU A 363 8.49 -19.70 -6.02
N ARG A 364 7.34 -19.28 -5.47
CA ARG A 364 6.41 -20.22 -4.84
C ARG A 364 5.83 -21.19 -5.86
N GLU A 365 5.41 -20.69 -7.03
CA GLU A 365 4.90 -21.51 -8.12
C GLU A 365 5.99 -22.45 -8.68
N MET A 366 7.27 -22.01 -8.73
CA MET A 366 8.40 -22.88 -9.06
C MET A 366 8.58 -24.00 -8.03
N ALA A 367 8.44 -23.71 -6.73
CA ALA A 367 8.55 -24.72 -5.68
C ALA A 367 7.39 -25.74 -5.73
N GLU A 368 6.19 -25.32 -6.09
CA GLU A 368 5.00 -26.16 -6.23
C GLU A 368 5.07 -27.04 -7.49
N LYS A 369 5.40 -26.44 -8.65
CA LYS A 369 5.37 -27.12 -9.96
C LYS A 369 6.66 -27.84 -10.32
N LYS A 370 7.79 -27.46 -9.72
CA LYS A 370 9.12 -28.06 -9.91
C LYS A 370 9.51 -28.23 -11.39
N PRO A 371 9.56 -27.14 -12.17
CA PRO A 371 9.93 -27.20 -13.58
C PRO A 371 11.34 -27.78 -13.74
N MET A 372 11.52 -28.71 -14.70
CA MET A 372 12.79 -29.39 -14.98
C MET A 372 13.43 -28.93 -16.29
N SER A 373 12.73 -28.09 -17.06
CA SER A 373 13.21 -27.53 -18.33
C SER A 373 12.91 -26.04 -18.46
N ILE A 374 13.58 -25.38 -19.41
CA ILE A 374 13.30 -23.96 -19.71
C ILE A 374 11.86 -23.80 -20.23
N ASP A 375 11.36 -24.75 -21.01
CA ASP A 375 9.99 -24.70 -21.53
C ASP A 375 8.94 -24.82 -20.42
N GLU A 376 9.17 -25.67 -19.43
CA GLU A 376 8.32 -25.78 -18.25
C GLU A 376 8.43 -24.52 -17.38
N LEU A 377 9.64 -23.92 -17.29
CA LEU A 377 9.87 -22.69 -16.54
C LEU A 377 9.11 -21.50 -17.16
N LEU A 378 8.97 -21.45 -18.48
CA LEU A 378 8.19 -20.45 -19.19
C LEU A 378 6.68 -20.53 -18.90
N ASN A 379 6.18 -21.68 -18.45
CA ASN A 379 4.78 -21.86 -18.03
C ASN A 379 4.52 -21.37 -16.59
N ILE A 380 5.55 -20.86 -15.88
CA ILE A 380 5.42 -20.29 -14.55
C ILE A 380 5.04 -18.80 -14.67
N SER A 381 4.04 -18.36 -13.89
CA SER A 381 3.58 -16.98 -13.90
C SER A 381 4.70 -16.01 -13.51
N GLY A 382 4.93 -14.98 -14.33
CA GLY A 382 5.98 -13.98 -14.09
C GLY A 382 7.36 -14.37 -14.63
N VAL A 383 7.47 -15.48 -15.35
CA VAL A 383 8.66 -15.88 -16.10
C VAL A 383 8.45 -15.58 -17.58
N GLY A 384 9.13 -14.55 -18.09
CA GLY A 384 9.19 -14.27 -19.53
C GLY A 384 10.49 -14.77 -20.14
N GLU A 385 10.54 -14.91 -21.47
CA GLU A 385 11.69 -15.42 -22.23
C GLU A 385 13.03 -14.79 -21.83
N LYS A 386 13.08 -13.44 -21.70
CA LYS A 386 14.29 -12.72 -21.30
C LYS A 386 14.79 -13.11 -19.91
N LYS A 387 13.87 -13.35 -18.96
CA LYS A 387 14.23 -13.74 -17.60
C LYS A 387 14.59 -15.24 -17.52
N ALA A 388 13.90 -16.08 -18.27
CA ALA A 388 14.22 -17.50 -18.40
C ALA A 388 15.62 -17.71 -18.98
N ALA A 389 15.96 -17.04 -20.08
CA ALA A 389 17.28 -17.11 -20.70
C ALA A 389 18.40 -16.59 -19.76
N ARG A 390 18.14 -15.54 -18.98
CA ARG A 390 19.15 -14.89 -18.12
C ARG A 390 19.37 -15.63 -16.79
N TYR A 391 18.31 -16.14 -16.20
CA TYR A 391 18.33 -16.66 -14.82
C TYR A 391 17.90 -18.12 -14.73
N GLY A 392 17.14 -18.67 -15.70
CA GLY A 392 16.45 -19.96 -15.62
C GLY A 392 17.35 -21.11 -15.20
N ASN A 393 18.50 -21.27 -15.84
CA ASN A 393 19.44 -22.37 -15.55
C ASN A 393 19.91 -22.41 -14.09
N ALA A 394 20.02 -21.24 -13.41
CA ALA A 394 20.43 -21.21 -12.01
C ALA A 394 19.33 -21.69 -11.05
N PHE A 395 18.08 -21.49 -11.42
CA PHE A 395 16.93 -21.97 -10.66
C PHE A 395 16.63 -23.44 -10.94
N LEU A 396 16.70 -23.87 -12.20
CA LEU A 396 16.50 -25.26 -12.60
C LEU A 396 17.47 -26.18 -11.87
N ARG A 397 18.77 -25.86 -11.80
CA ARG A 397 19.76 -26.67 -11.06
C ARG A 397 19.36 -26.92 -9.61
N VAL A 398 18.85 -25.88 -8.92
CA VAL A 398 18.43 -26.02 -7.51
C VAL A 398 17.15 -26.87 -7.39
N ILE A 399 16.28 -26.80 -8.38
CA ILE A 399 15.08 -27.63 -8.42
C ILE A 399 15.47 -29.07 -8.70
N GLU A 400 16.38 -29.35 -9.66
CA GLU A 400 16.95 -30.66 -9.98
C GLU A 400 17.62 -31.27 -8.75
N ASP A 401 18.49 -30.52 -8.06
CA ASP A 401 19.18 -30.98 -6.85
C ASP A 401 18.18 -31.35 -5.74
N ALA A 402 17.10 -30.59 -5.59
CA ALA A 402 16.07 -30.86 -4.58
C ALA A 402 15.14 -32.02 -4.92
N VAL A 403 14.94 -32.31 -6.19
CA VAL A 403 14.14 -33.47 -6.68
C VAL A 403 14.98 -34.72 -6.74
N GLY A 404 16.23 -34.65 -7.24
CA GLY A 404 17.14 -35.77 -7.37
C GLY A 404 17.72 -36.28 -6.05
N SER A 405 17.68 -35.49 -4.97
CA SER A 405 18.07 -35.94 -3.61
C SER A 405 17.02 -36.86 -2.93
N ARG A 406 15.99 -37.28 -3.66
CA ARG A 406 14.90 -38.16 -3.18
C ARG A 406 14.96 -39.59 -3.74
N GLU A 407 15.91 -39.89 -4.62
CA GLU A 407 16.27 -41.23 -5.01
C GLU A 407 17.47 -41.75 -4.16
#